data_5d56237bfc4098138523a189d505ad76
#
_entry.id   5d56237bfc4098138523a189d505ad76
#
_cell.length_a   1.000
_cell.length_b   1.000
_cell.length_c   1.000
_cell.angle_alpha   90.00
_cell.angle_beta   90.00
_cell.angle_gamma   90.00
#
_symmetry.space_group_name_H-M   'P 1'
#
loop_
_entity.id
_entity.type
_entity.pdbx_description
1 polymer ?
#
loop_
_entity_poly.entity_id
_entity_poly.type
_entity_poly.pdbx_seq_one_letter_code
_entity_poly.pdbx_strand_id
1 'polypeptide(L)'
;MKEIIFALISFLIAAFAFGFGAAKLFKKKKPLYLQLLVSAAGCFAIQQLSYVVNIWCDVTAAVSIGMFGIFGCNFFLLSANFGTLDKIVDDGRGSGKARAISVIAPVIMAVLAVVAFLSWKDKDMFCAVMWLVMLIPALPASYFNLKHILLPMDPFEFLRATKPCNIAALAFYIVTAAYVICSASQNSTVSGILSVAMSVSVLALSLCAVKGAEKWGI
;
A
#
# COMPACT_ATOMS: atom_id res chain seq x y z
N MET A 1 -7.23 1.99 26.25
CA MET A 1 -6.23 0.88 26.39
C MET A 1 -6.16 -0.03 25.16
N LYS A 2 -7.29 -0.54 24.62
CA LYS A 2 -7.25 -1.43 23.42
C LYS A 2 -6.66 -0.74 22.19
N GLU A 3 -6.99 0.52 21.93
CA GLU A 3 -6.51 1.26 20.75
C GLU A 3 -4.99 1.39 20.70
N ILE A 4 -4.36 1.72 21.82
CA ILE A 4 -2.91 1.86 21.88
C ILE A 4 -2.20 0.52 21.63
N ILE A 5 -2.80 -0.62 22.06
CA ILE A 5 -2.25 -1.95 21.81
C ILE A 5 -2.25 -2.24 20.31
N PHE A 6 -3.37 -1.99 19.60
CA PHE A 6 -3.44 -2.17 18.15
C PHE A 6 -2.48 -1.24 17.41
N ALA A 7 -2.38 0.02 17.84
CA ALA A 7 -1.48 1.00 17.26
C ALA A 7 -0.01 0.56 17.41
N LEU A 8 0.40 0.11 18.59
CA LEU A 8 1.75 -0.39 18.83
C LEU A 8 2.07 -1.64 18.03
N ILE A 9 1.16 -2.60 17.97
CA ILE A 9 1.34 -3.82 17.15
C ILE A 9 1.50 -3.43 15.68
N SER A 10 0.63 -2.57 15.16
CA SER A 10 0.69 -2.10 13.79
C SER A 10 2.02 -1.40 13.48
N PHE A 11 2.47 -0.52 14.38
CA PHE A 11 3.74 0.18 14.23
C PHE A 11 4.93 -0.78 14.25
N LEU A 12 4.97 -1.73 15.19
CA LEU A 12 6.08 -2.68 15.28
C LEU A 12 6.19 -3.55 14.04
N ILE A 13 5.05 -4.01 13.50
CA ILE A 13 5.03 -4.79 12.25
C ILE A 13 5.53 -3.93 11.08
N ALA A 14 5.05 -2.69 10.95
CA ALA A 14 5.43 -1.79 9.87
C ALA A 14 6.91 -1.38 9.96
N ALA A 15 7.41 -1.08 11.16
CA ALA A 15 8.82 -0.74 11.41
C ALA A 15 9.73 -1.94 11.10
N PHE A 16 9.34 -3.14 11.48
CA PHE A 16 10.07 -4.36 11.13
C PHE A 16 10.09 -4.57 9.60
N ALA A 17 8.94 -4.40 8.92
CA ALA A 17 8.84 -4.53 7.47
C ALA A 17 9.79 -3.59 6.74
N PHE A 18 9.84 -2.32 7.17
CA PHE A 18 10.77 -1.32 6.64
C PHE A 18 12.22 -1.65 6.97
N GLY A 19 12.55 -1.88 8.25
CA GLY A 19 13.92 -2.16 8.68
C GLY A 19 14.52 -3.40 8.02
N PHE A 20 13.75 -4.48 7.93
CA PHE A 20 14.14 -5.71 7.25
C PHE A 20 14.38 -5.48 5.76
N GLY A 21 13.42 -4.82 5.08
CA GLY A 21 13.54 -4.49 3.66
C GLY A 21 14.73 -3.57 3.38
N ALA A 22 14.90 -2.52 4.18
CA ALA A 22 15.99 -1.55 4.04
C ALA A 22 17.36 -2.21 4.19
N ALA A 23 17.55 -3.03 5.22
CA ALA A 23 18.80 -3.75 5.44
C ALA A 23 19.19 -4.68 4.27
N LYS A 24 18.22 -5.21 3.55
CA LYS A 24 18.44 -6.14 2.44
C LYS A 24 18.51 -5.46 1.08
N LEU A 25 17.72 -4.43 0.83
CA LEU A 25 17.47 -3.87 -0.50
C LEU A 25 18.08 -2.49 -0.74
N PHE A 26 18.38 -1.68 0.29
CA PHE A 26 19.14 -0.43 0.11
C PHE A 26 20.64 -0.71 -0.03
N LYS A 27 21.00 -1.42 -1.08
CA LYS A 27 22.40 -1.73 -1.45
C LYS A 27 22.62 -1.30 -2.89
N LYS A 28 23.88 -0.88 -3.19
CA LYS A 28 24.31 -0.64 -4.57
C LYS A 28 24.02 -1.89 -5.41
N LYS A 29 23.46 -1.72 -6.62
CA LYS A 29 23.09 -2.75 -7.59
C LYS A 29 21.72 -3.42 -7.36
N LYS A 30 20.94 -3.08 -6.33
CA LYS A 30 19.57 -3.58 -6.27
C LYS A 30 18.63 -2.77 -7.18
N PRO A 31 17.64 -3.42 -7.84
CA PRO A 31 16.70 -2.75 -8.73
C PRO A 31 15.92 -1.65 -8.02
N LEU A 32 15.75 -0.51 -8.69
CA LEU A 32 14.98 0.64 -8.17
C LEU A 32 13.55 0.23 -7.77
N TYR A 33 12.91 -0.65 -8.53
CA TYR A 33 11.60 -1.20 -8.20
C TYR A 33 11.52 -1.71 -6.75
N LEU A 34 12.50 -2.53 -6.33
CA LEU A 34 12.52 -3.12 -4.99
C LEU A 34 12.77 -2.06 -3.91
N GLN A 35 13.63 -1.07 -4.20
CA GLN A 35 13.90 0.04 -3.28
C GLN A 35 12.65 0.90 -3.08
N LEU A 36 11.86 1.14 -4.13
CA LEU A 36 10.59 1.86 -4.04
C LEU A 36 9.55 1.12 -3.19
N LEU A 37 9.48 -0.22 -3.29
CA LEU A 37 8.60 -1.02 -2.42
C LEU A 37 8.98 -0.89 -0.93
N VAL A 38 10.28 -0.85 -0.63
CA VAL A 38 10.75 -0.64 0.75
C VAL A 38 10.49 0.79 1.22
N SER A 39 10.65 1.78 0.33
CA SER A 39 10.32 3.18 0.64
C SER A 39 8.83 3.34 0.97
N ALA A 40 7.95 2.62 0.26
CA ALA A 40 6.52 2.57 0.59
C ALA A 40 6.29 2.05 2.02
N ALA A 41 6.98 0.97 2.42
CA ALA A 41 6.91 0.44 3.77
C ALA A 41 7.41 1.46 4.82
N GLY A 42 8.46 2.25 4.49
CA GLY A 42 8.97 3.33 5.35
C GLY A 42 7.95 4.44 5.57
N CYS A 43 7.30 4.91 4.50
CA CYS A 43 6.22 5.90 4.62
C CYS A 43 5.07 5.40 5.48
N PHE A 44 4.68 4.13 5.32
CA PHE A 44 3.64 3.51 6.13
C PHE A 44 4.06 3.37 7.60
N ALA A 45 5.32 3.02 7.89
CA ALA A 45 5.84 2.96 9.25
C ALA A 45 5.79 4.33 9.96
N ILE A 46 6.11 5.42 9.24
CA ILE A 46 5.97 6.81 9.74
C ILE A 46 4.52 7.12 10.07
N GLN A 47 3.57 6.70 9.23
CA GLN A 47 2.14 6.87 9.49
C GLN A 47 1.72 6.15 10.78
N GLN A 48 2.14 4.90 10.97
CA GLN A 48 1.81 4.14 12.17
C GLN A 48 2.45 4.74 13.42
N LEU A 49 3.69 5.22 13.32
CA LEU A 49 4.35 5.95 14.41
C LEU A 49 3.56 7.22 14.80
N SER A 50 3.16 8.01 13.80
CA SER A 50 2.35 9.22 14.04
C SER A 50 1.04 8.87 14.75
N TYR A 51 0.40 7.75 14.38
CA TYR A 51 -0.83 7.29 15.04
C TYR A 51 -0.59 6.92 16.51
N VAL A 52 0.50 6.20 16.82
CA VAL A 52 0.91 5.91 18.21
C VAL A 52 1.14 7.18 19.01
N VAL A 53 1.89 8.14 18.43
CA VAL A 53 2.18 9.42 19.09
C VAL A 53 0.90 10.23 19.35
N ASN A 54 -0.02 10.26 18.38
CA ASN A 54 -1.30 10.97 18.55
C ASN A 54 -2.13 10.39 19.71
N ILE A 55 -2.21 9.06 19.82
CA ILE A 55 -2.90 8.41 20.95
C ILE A 55 -2.18 8.72 22.28
N TRP A 56 -0.84 8.67 22.27
CA TRP A 56 -0.04 8.90 23.49
C TRP A 56 -0.16 10.34 24.00
N CYS A 57 -0.18 11.30 23.07
CA CYS A 57 -0.23 12.73 23.39
C CYS A 57 -1.67 13.28 23.48
N ASP A 58 -2.68 12.41 23.35
CA ASP A 58 -4.11 12.79 23.31
C ASP A 58 -4.43 13.87 22.27
N VAL A 59 -3.77 13.78 21.11
CA VAL A 59 -3.96 14.71 20.00
C VAL A 59 -5.17 14.27 19.18
N THR A 60 -6.24 15.06 19.25
CA THR A 60 -7.49 14.82 18.52
C THR A 60 -7.55 15.50 17.14
N ALA A 61 -6.40 15.77 16.52
CA ALA A 61 -6.37 16.41 15.20
C ALA A 61 -7.08 15.53 14.16
N ALA A 62 -8.09 16.08 13.51
CA ALA A 62 -8.86 15.42 12.45
C ALA A 62 -7.95 14.97 11.28
N VAL A 63 -6.90 15.75 11.01
CA VAL A 63 -5.87 15.43 10.02
C VAL A 63 -4.53 15.34 10.72
N SER A 64 -3.98 14.13 10.78
CA SER A 64 -2.65 13.89 11.33
C SER A 64 -1.61 13.90 10.22
N ILE A 65 -0.40 14.35 10.55
CA ILE A 65 0.79 14.25 9.68
C ILE A 65 0.96 12.81 9.17
N GLY A 66 0.52 11.82 9.96
CA GLY A 66 0.55 10.41 9.57
C GLY A 66 -0.25 10.08 8.30
N MET A 67 -1.30 10.84 7.96
CA MET A 67 -2.05 10.60 6.72
C MET A 67 -1.16 10.74 5.48
N PHE A 68 -0.19 11.65 5.49
CA PHE A 68 0.78 11.79 4.41
C PHE A 68 1.68 10.54 4.24
N GLY A 69 1.84 9.75 5.30
CA GLY A 69 2.51 8.46 5.20
C GLY A 69 1.76 7.47 4.32
N ILE A 70 0.43 7.44 4.36
CA ILE A 70 -0.40 6.63 3.45
C ILE A 70 -0.27 7.14 2.01
N PHE A 71 -0.34 8.45 1.81
CA PHE A 71 -0.12 9.04 0.48
C PHE A 71 1.24 8.64 -0.09
N GLY A 72 2.31 8.83 0.69
CA GLY A 72 3.67 8.45 0.29
C GLY A 72 3.79 6.96 -0.02
N CYS A 73 3.18 6.10 0.81
CA CYS A 73 3.14 4.66 0.56
C CYS A 73 2.48 4.36 -0.80
N ASN A 74 1.28 4.87 -1.05
CA ASN A 74 0.55 4.69 -2.30
C ASN A 74 1.33 5.25 -3.50
N PHE A 75 1.98 6.40 -3.34
CA PHE A 75 2.78 7.04 -4.38
C PHE A 75 4.03 6.22 -4.74
N PHE A 76 4.74 5.68 -3.75
CA PHE A 76 5.88 4.80 -4.01
C PHE A 76 5.47 3.48 -4.65
N LEU A 77 4.32 2.90 -4.26
CA LEU A 77 3.77 1.72 -4.91
C LEU A 77 3.36 1.98 -6.37
N LEU A 78 2.77 3.15 -6.66
CA LEU A 78 2.51 3.60 -8.02
C LEU A 78 3.83 3.75 -8.80
N SER A 79 4.81 4.44 -8.22
CA SER A 79 6.10 4.69 -8.87
C SER A 79 6.86 3.40 -9.15
N ALA A 80 6.79 2.41 -8.25
CA ALA A 80 7.37 1.10 -8.47
C ALA A 80 6.77 0.41 -9.69
N ASN A 81 5.46 0.40 -9.82
CA ASN A 81 4.78 -0.29 -10.92
C ASN A 81 4.84 0.49 -12.24
N PHE A 82 4.39 1.74 -12.25
CA PHE A 82 4.35 2.57 -13.46
C PHE A 82 5.73 3.06 -13.88
N GLY A 83 6.52 3.57 -12.92
CA GLY A 83 7.81 4.21 -13.20
C GLY A 83 8.92 3.23 -13.59
N THR A 84 8.87 2.00 -13.09
CA THR A 84 9.93 1.01 -13.28
C THR A 84 9.46 -0.28 -13.91
N LEU A 85 8.49 -0.98 -13.31
CA LEU A 85 8.07 -2.30 -13.77
C LEU A 85 7.43 -2.25 -15.15
N ASP A 86 6.53 -1.32 -15.39
CA ASP A 86 5.80 -1.19 -16.66
C ASP A 86 6.70 -0.83 -17.84
N LYS A 87 7.85 -0.19 -17.59
CA LYS A 87 8.84 0.13 -18.63
C LYS A 87 9.74 -1.04 -18.99
N ILE A 88 9.90 -2.01 -18.07
CA ILE A 88 10.77 -3.18 -18.28
C ILE A 88 9.98 -4.30 -18.95
N VAL A 89 8.70 -4.39 -18.65
CA VAL A 89 7.81 -5.44 -19.17
C VAL A 89 7.29 -5.02 -20.53
N ASP A 90 7.76 -5.68 -21.58
CA ASP A 90 7.18 -5.54 -22.91
C ASP A 90 5.80 -6.22 -22.92
N ASP A 91 4.79 -5.41 -23.15
CA ASP A 91 3.41 -5.87 -23.15
C ASP A 91 3.02 -6.80 -24.31
N GLY A 92 3.87 -7.05 -25.28
CA GLY A 92 3.67 -7.97 -26.40
C GLY A 92 2.26 -7.96 -27.03
N ARG A 93 2.07 -8.67 -28.14
CA ARG A 93 0.76 -8.76 -28.83
C ARG A 93 -0.36 -9.49 -28.05
N GLY A 94 -0.04 -10.23 -26.97
CA GLY A 94 -1.01 -10.99 -26.16
C GLY A 94 -1.63 -10.25 -24.98
N SER A 95 -1.23 -9.00 -24.70
CA SER A 95 -1.59 -8.30 -23.45
C SER A 95 -2.97 -7.61 -23.44
N GLY A 96 -3.67 -7.53 -24.57
CA GLY A 96 -4.93 -6.79 -24.69
C GLY A 96 -6.00 -7.24 -23.69
N LYS A 97 -6.17 -8.56 -23.48
CA LYS A 97 -7.12 -9.10 -22.49
C LYS A 97 -6.72 -8.73 -21.07
N ALA A 98 -5.44 -8.87 -20.72
CA ALA A 98 -4.95 -8.52 -19.40
C ALA A 98 -5.17 -7.03 -19.10
N ARG A 99 -4.88 -6.14 -20.05
CA ARG A 99 -5.14 -4.70 -19.94
C ARG A 99 -6.62 -4.39 -19.72
N ALA A 100 -7.51 -5.00 -20.53
CA ALA A 100 -8.95 -4.78 -20.42
C ALA A 100 -9.49 -5.22 -19.05
N ILE A 101 -9.11 -6.40 -18.58
CA ILE A 101 -9.53 -6.92 -17.27
C ILE A 101 -8.97 -6.07 -16.13
N SER A 102 -7.75 -5.54 -16.29
CA SER A 102 -7.09 -4.74 -15.24
C SER A 102 -7.80 -3.42 -14.94
N VAL A 103 -8.67 -2.92 -15.83
CA VAL A 103 -9.51 -1.73 -15.58
C VAL A 103 -10.50 -1.96 -14.42
N ILE A 104 -10.81 -3.20 -14.09
CA ILE A 104 -11.70 -3.53 -12.97
C ILE A 104 -11.12 -3.04 -11.64
N ALA A 105 -9.80 -3.14 -11.45
CA ALA A 105 -9.17 -2.76 -10.18
C ALA A 105 -9.32 -1.25 -9.84
N PRO A 106 -8.98 -0.30 -10.73
CA PRO A 106 -9.20 1.11 -10.44
C PRO A 106 -10.68 1.47 -10.33
N VAL A 107 -11.59 0.77 -11.02
CA VAL A 107 -13.04 0.98 -10.87
C VAL A 107 -13.47 0.60 -9.45
N ILE A 108 -13.06 -0.56 -8.95
CA ILE A 108 -13.32 -0.98 -7.56
C ILE A 108 -12.74 0.03 -6.59
N MET A 109 -11.48 0.45 -6.79
CA MET A 109 -10.84 1.44 -5.92
C MET A 109 -11.53 2.79 -5.95
N ALA A 110 -12.02 3.25 -7.10
CA ALA A 110 -12.79 4.48 -7.22
C ALA A 110 -14.12 4.39 -6.44
N VAL A 111 -14.83 3.28 -6.55
CA VAL A 111 -16.06 3.04 -5.75
C VAL A 111 -15.74 3.07 -4.26
N LEU A 112 -14.69 2.38 -3.82
CA LEU A 112 -14.26 2.38 -2.41
C LEU A 112 -13.85 3.77 -1.93
N ALA A 113 -13.17 4.57 -2.76
CA ALA A 113 -12.79 5.94 -2.44
C ALA A 113 -14.02 6.85 -2.29
N VAL A 114 -15.03 6.69 -3.16
CA VAL A 114 -16.31 7.42 -3.04
C VAL A 114 -17.05 7.00 -1.77
N VAL A 115 -17.14 5.71 -1.47
CA VAL A 115 -17.78 5.23 -0.21
C VAL A 115 -17.02 5.77 1.02
N ALA A 116 -15.70 5.78 1.00
CA ALA A 116 -14.88 6.37 2.06
C ALA A 116 -15.20 7.87 2.24
N PHE A 117 -15.24 8.63 1.15
CA PHE A 117 -15.63 10.04 1.17
C PHE A 117 -17.03 10.24 1.78
N LEU A 118 -18.03 9.49 1.29
CA LEU A 118 -19.40 9.56 1.79
C LEU A 118 -19.53 9.21 3.27
N SER A 119 -18.69 8.31 3.78
CA SER A 119 -18.68 7.90 5.18
C SER A 119 -18.18 9.01 6.12
N TRP A 120 -17.36 9.92 5.61
CA TRP A 120 -16.75 11.00 6.40
C TRP A 120 -17.39 12.38 6.17
N LYS A 121 -18.03 12.64 5.00
CA LYS A 121 -18.46 13.99 4.57
C LYS A 121 -19.36 14.70 5.58
N ASP A 122 -20.27 13.97 6.24
CA ASP A 122 -21.23 14.54 7.18
C ASP A 122 -20.64 14.67 8.62
N LYS A 123 -19.47 14.10 8.86
CA LYS A 123 -18.76 14.14 10.15
C LYS A 123 -17.65 15.18 10.13
N ASP A 124 -16.82 15.14 9.11
CA ASP A 124 -15.72 16.05 8.88
C ASP A 124 -15.40 16.10 7.38
N MET A 125 -15.88 17.16 6.71
CA MET A 125 -15.67 17.34 5.28
C MET A 125 -14.19 17.47 4.92
N PHE A 126 -13.38 18.11 5.75
CA PHE A 126 -11.96 18.26 5.49
C PHE A 126 -11.25 16.91 5.55
N CYS A 127 -11.56 16.10 6.56
CA CYS A 127 -11.07 14.74 6.67
C CYS A 127 -11.51 13.86 5.47
N ALA A 128 -12.77 13.99 5.03
CA ALA A 128 -13.29 13.30 3.84
C ALA A 128 -12.49 13.62 2.58
N VAL A 129 -12.21 14.90 2.33
CA VAL A 129 -11.41 15.36 1.19
C VAL A 129 -9.98 14.85 1.30
N MET A 130 -9.37 14.93 2.48
CA MET A 130 -8.01 14.43 2.70
C MET A 130 -7.90 12.92 2.42
N TRP A 131 -8.82 12.10 2.90
CA TRP A 131 -8.84 10.68 2.60
C TRP A 131 -8.99 10.40 1.10
N LEU A 132 -9.84 11.15 0.41
CA LEU A 132 -9.98 11.04 -1.03
C LEU A 132 -8.65 11.31 -1.73
N VAL A 133 -7.96 12.40 -1.38
CA VAL A 133 -6.64 12.76 -1.93
C VAL A 133 -5.60 11.67 -1.66
N MET A 134 -5.58 11.09 -0.44
CA MET A 134 -4.62 10.04 -0.07
C MET A 134 -4.83 8.73 -0.87
N LEU A 135 -6.04 8.47 -1.34
CA LEU A 135 -6.38 7.29 -2.12
C LEU A 135 -6.18 7.48 -3.64
N ILE A 136 -6.02 8.72 -4.14
CA ILE A 136 -5.83 8.98 -5.58
C ILE A 136 -4.69 8.13 -6.19
N PRO A 137 -3.47 8.06 -5.63
CA PRO A 137 -2.41 7.28 -6.23
C PRO A 137 -2.69 5.77 -6.27
N ALA A 138 -3.56 5.26 -5.39
CA ALA A 138 -3.92 3.85 -5.36
C ALA A 138 -4.79 3.44 -6.58
N LEU A 139 -5.51 4.38 -7.22
CA LEU A 139 -6.33 4.09 -8.38
C LEU A 139 -5.49 3.59 -9.56
N PRO A 140 -4.56 4.40 -10.12
CA PRO A 140 -3.70 3.94 -11.20
C PRO A 140 -2.77 2.80 -10.75
N ALA A 141 -2.29 2.81 -9.51
CA ALA A 141 -1.44 1.75 -8.99
C ALA A 141 -2.16 0.39 -9.00
N SER A 142 -3.43 0.33 -8.65
CA SER A 142 -4.22 -0.91 -8.69
C SER A 142 -4.36 -1.48 -10.10
N TYR A 143 -4.49 -0.62 -11.12
CA TYR A 143 -4.48 -1.04 -12.53
C TYR A 143 -3.17 -1.75 -12.88
N PHE A 144 -2.03 -1.11 -12.60
CA PHE A 144 -0.72 -1.70 -12.92
C PHE A 144 -0.45 -2.97 -12.13
N ASN A 145 -0.83 -3.02 -10.85
CA ASN A 145 -0.69 -4.23 -10.05
C ASN A 145 -1.48 -5.40 -10.66
N LEU A 146 -2.76 -5.20 -10.99
CA LEU A 146 -3.58 -6.25 -11.57
C LEU A 146 -3.09 -6.63 -12.98
N LYS A 147 -2.69 -5.66 -13.80
CA LYS A 147 -2.08 -5.90 -15.11
C LYS A 147 -0.88 -6.84 -14.99
N HIS A 148 0.07 -6.54 -14.09
CA HIS A 148 1.28 -7.36 -13.94
C HIS A 148 1.01 -8.74 -13.31
N ILE A 149 -0.09 -8.92 -12.59
CA ILE A 149 -0.54 -10.24 -12.13
C ILE A 149 -1.08 -11.08 -13.28
N LEU A 150 -1.84 -10.46 -14.19
CA LEU A 150 -2.56 -11.13 -15.27
C LEU A 150 -1.70 -11.36 -16.52
N LEU A 151 -0.62 -10.59 -16.70
CA LEU A 151 0.28 -10.81 -17.84
C LEU A 151 0.81 -12.24 -17.85
N PRO A 152 0.88 -12.89 -19.03
CA PRO A 152 1.49 -14.19 -19.17
C PRO A 152 2.95 -14.14 -18.70
N MET A 153 3.47 -15.26 -18.21
CA MET A 153 4.83 -15.32 -17.70
C MET A 153 5.80 -15.02 -18.84
N ASP A 154 6.61 -13.99 -18.65
CA ASP A 154 7.74 -13.64 -19.51
C ASP A 154 8.86 -14.71 -19.37
N PRO A 155 9.65 -15.01 -20.43
CA PRO A 155 10.81 -15.87 -20.38
C PRO A 155 11.85 -15.46 -19.30
N PHE A 156 11.81 -14.21 -18.83
CA PHE A 156 12.77 -13.68 -17.85
C PHE A 156 12.43 -13.96 -16.37
N GLU A 157 11.40 -14.73 -16.04
CA GLU A 157 10.97 -15.04 -14.66
C GLU A 157 10.69 -13.80 -13.75
N PHE A 158 10.94 -12.59 -14.24
CA PHE A 158 10.83 -11.32 -13.49
C PHE A 158 9.42 -11.09 -13.00
N LEU A 159 8.42 -11.23 -13.88
CA LEU A 159 7.02 -11.09 -13.53
C LEU A 159 6.59 -12.12 -12.47
N ARG A 160 7.13 -13.33 -12.54
CA ARG A 160 6.85 -14.37 -11.56
C ARG A 160 7.30 -13.99 -10.15
N ALA A 161 8.45 -13.32 -10.05
CA ALA A 161 8.99 -12.86 -8.76
C ALA A 161 8.23 -11.64 -8.20
N THR A 162 7.67 -10.76 -9.07
CA THR A 162 6.94 -9.56 -8.66
C THR A 162 5.45 -9.79 -8.40
N LYS A 163 4.83 -10.86 -8.94
CA LYS A 163 3.41 -11.15 -8.71
C LYS A 163 2.99 -11.14 -7.24
N PRO A 164 3.72 -11.79 -6.30
CA PRO A 164 3.35 -11.73 -4.88
C PRO A 164 3.38 -10.31 -4.30
N CYS A 165 4.32 -9.46 -4.75
CA CYS A 165 4.37 -8.06 -4.34
C CYS A 165 3.12 -7.31 -4.82
N ASN A 166 2.70 -7.53 -6.07
CA ASN A 166 1.52 -6.89 -6.63
C ASN A 166 0.23 -7.35 -5.93
N ILE A 167 0.14 -8.63 -5.54
CA ILE A 167 -0.99 -9.15 -4.75
C ILE A 167 -1.02 -8.49 -3.36
N ALA A 168 0.13 -8.40 -2.68
CA ALA A 168 0.23 -7.75 -1.38
C ALA A 168 -0.13 -6.26 -1.44
N ALA A 169 0.27 -5.56 -2.52
CA ALA A 169 -0.09 -4.16 -2.74
C ALA A 169 -1.61 -3.99 -2.96
N LEU A 170 -2.25 -4.84 -3.77
CA LEU A 170 -3.71 -4.82 -3.94
C LEU A 170 -4.44 -5.07 -2.62
N ALA A 171 -3.99 -6.05 -1.82
CA ALA A 171 -4.54 -6.31 -0.50
C ALA A 171 -4.41 -5.08 0.40
N PHE A 172 -3.25 -4.42 0.40
CA PHE A 172 -3.02 -3.18 1.15
C PHE A 172 -4.02 -2.09 0.76
N TYR A 173 -4.28 -1.85 -0.55
CA TYR A 173 -5.24 -0.81 -0.98
C TYR A 173 -6.66 -1.11 -0.51
N ILE A 174 -7.12 -2.36 -0.65
CA ILE A 174 -8.46 -2.76 -0.23
C ILE A 174 -8.62 -2.61 1.29
N VAL A 175 -7.63 -3.07 2.06
CA VAL A 175 -7.67 -2.97 3.52
C VAL A 175 -7.57 -1.50 3.97
N THR A 176 -6.79 -0.66 3.26
CA THR A 176 -6.71 0.78 3.54
C THR A 176 -8.07 1.45 3.32
N ALA A 177 -8.74 1.18 2.21
CA ALA A 177 -10.07 1.72 1.95
C ALA A 177 -11.10 1.25 3.00
N ALA A 178 -11.07 -0.04 3.36
CA ALA A 178 -11.91 -0.58 4.43
C ALA A 178 -11.62 0.08 5.79
N TYR A 179 -10.34 0.31 6.12
CA TYR A 179 -9.95 1.04 7.32
C TYR A 179 -10.55 2.45 7.35
N VAL A 180 -10.45 3.20 6.24
CA VAL A 180 -11.00 4.56 6.14
C VAL A 180 -12.52 4.55 6.32
N ILE A 181 -13.24 3.62 5.70
CA ILE A 181 -14.70 3.49 5.82
C ILE A 181 -15.09 3.14 7.26
N CYS A 182 -14.43 2.13 7.85
CA CYS A 182 -14.76 1.67 9.20
C CYS A 182 -14.35 2.67 10.29
N SER A 183 -13.26 3.43 10.10
CA SER A 183 -12.84 4.46 11.07
C SER A 183 -13.86 5.59 11.19
N ALA A 184 -14.63 5.84 10.13
CA ALA A 184 -15.75 6.77 10.21
C ALA A 184 -16.84 6.31 11.20
N SER A 185 -17.03 5.02 11.44
CA SER A 185 -18.00 4.49 12.42
C SER A 185 -17.56 4.62 13.88
N GLN A 186 -16.35 5.11 14.13
CA GLN A 186 -15.73 5.22 15.47
C GLN A 186 -15.64 3.87 16.23
N ASN A 187 -15.71 2.75 15.52
CA ASN A 187 -15.49 1.44 16.13
C ASN A 187 -13.99 1.15 16.23
N SER A 188 -13.41 1.51 17.35
CA SER A 188 -11.97 1.41 17.62
C SER A 188 -11.42 -0.02 17.46
N THR A 189 -12.22 -1.04 17.77
CA THR A 189 -11.78 -2.43 17.63
C THR A 189 -11.65 -2.83 16.18
N VAL A 190 -12.64 -2.53 15.33
CA VAL A 190 -12.60 -2.85 13.89
C VAL A 190 -11.50 -2.06 13.20
N SER A 191 -11.39 -0.77 13.48
CA SER A 191 -10.32 0.07 12.92
C SER A 191 -8.93 -0.42 13.36
N GLY A 192 -8.78 -0.84 14.61
CA GLY A 192 -7.54 -1.43 15.10
C GLY A 192 -7.16 -2.73 14.39
N ILE A 193 -8.09 -3.65 14.18
CA ILE A 193 -7.86 -4.88 13.42
C ILE A 193 -7.45 -4.57 11.98
N LEU A 194 -8.13 -3.62 11.32
CA LEU A 194 -7.80 -3.23 9.95
C LEU A 194 -6.43 -2.55 9.86
N SER A 195 -6.04 -1.76 10.86
CA SER A 195 -4.70 -1.17 10.95
C SER A 195 -3.61 -2.26 11.04
N VAL A 196 -3.83 -3.30 11.83
CA VAL A 196 -2.93 -4.47 11.89
C VAL A 196 -2.90 -5.19 10.54
N ALA A 197 -4.04 -5.39 9.90
CA ALA A 197 -4.12 -6.04 8.58
C ALA A 197 -3.37 -5.26 7.49
N MET A 198 -3.43 -3.90 7.51
CA MET A 198 -2.61 -3.05 6.65
C MET A 198 -1.12 -3.30 6.89
N SER A 199 -0.69 -3.33 8.15
CA SER A 199 0.71 -3.56 8.53
C SER A 199 1.20 -4.95 8.10
N VAL A 200 0.36 -5.98 8.22
CA VAL A 200 0.66 -7.34 7.72
C VAL A 200 0.78 -7.35 6.19
N SER A 201 -0.05 -6.61 5.47
CA SER A 201 0.04 -6.49 4.01
C SER A 201 1.36 -5.83 3.58
N VAL A 202 1.81 -4.80 4.29
CA VAL A 202 3.10 -4.13 4.06
C VAL A 202 4.28 -5.05 4.42
N LEU A 203 4.16 -5.84 5.48
CA LEU A 203 5.16 -6.87 5.82
C LEU A 203 5.27 -7.92 4.72
N ALA A 204 4.13 -8.43 4.23
CA ALA A 204 4.10 -9.37 3.11
C ALA A 204 4.77 -8.77 1.86
N LEU A 205 4.49 -7.49 1.56
CA LEU A 205 5.13 -6.77 0.46
C LEU A 205 6.67 -6.77 0.60
N SER A 206 7.19 -6.40 1.76
CA SER A 206 8.64 -6.34 2.02
C SER A 206 9.29 -7.72 1.96
N LEU A 207 8.65 -8.75 2.51
CA LEU A 207 9.15 -10.13 2.45
C LEU A 207 9.17 -10.67 1.01
N CYS A 208 8.11 -10.40 0.22
CA CYS A 208 8.04 -10.79 -1.18
C CYS A 208 9.10 -10.06 -2.01
N ALA A 209 9.35 -8.78 -1.74
CA ALA A 209 10.38 -8.00 -2.42
C ALA A 209 11.78 -8.56 -2.16
N VAL A 210 12.11 -8.91 -0.91
CA VAL A 210 13.40 -9.52 -0.55
C VAL A 210 13.57 -10.89 -1.19
N LYS A 211 12.55 -11.76 -1.09
CA LYS A 211 12.58 -13.09 -1.74
C LYS A 211 12.67 -12.99 -3.27
N GLY A 212 12.02 -12.00 -3.87
CA GLY A 212 12.14 -11.71 -5.29
C GLY A 212 13.57 -11.36 -5.69
N ALA A 213 14.22 -10.48 -4.90
CA ALA A 213 15.62 -10.09 -5.13
C ALA A 213 16.59 -11.27 -5.03
N GLU A 214 16.39 -12.17 -4.05
CA GLU A 214 17.23 -13.37 -3.87
C GLU A 214 17.12 -14.33 -5.05
N LYS A 215 15.92 -14.52 -5.60
CA LYS A 215 15.70 -15.37 -6.79
C LYS A 215 16.36 -14.82 -8.05
N TRP A 216 16.57 -13.52 -8.15
CA TRP A 216 17.23 -12.90 -9.31
C TRP A 216 18.75 -12.96 -9.24
N GLY A 217 19.33 -13.47 -8.16
CA GLY A 217 20.79 -13.48 -7.98
C GLY A 217 21.39 -12.07 -7.94
N ILE A 218 20.56 -11.07 -7.58
CA ILE A 218 20.92 -9.65 -7.53
C ILE A 218 21.16 -9.20 -6.09
#